data_37e0f1dc09825cccaed58b16cead293f
#
_entry.id   37e0f1dc09825cccaed58b16cead293f
#
_cell.length_a   1.000
_cell.length_b   1.000
_cell.length_c   1.000
_cell.angle_alpha   90.00
_cell.angle_beta   90.00
_cell.angle_gamma   90.00
#
_symmetry.space_group_name_H-M   'P 1'
#
loop_
_entity.id
_entity.type
_entity.pdbx_description
1 polymer ?
#
loop_
_entity_poly.entity_id
_entity_poly.type
_entity_poly.pdbx_seq_one_letter_code
_entity_poly.pdbx_strand_id
1 'polypeptide(L)'
;NNPKSFAKNKFSKENHPKSDPDCTLGVHSASNQHNERKYEFYWGYKNHVLVDCITGLPLYEQTTTADTADSAVALDILKRTNGYLSVEECTFIGDKAYDVKAIYNTVRELYHGECVIPLNKRNTKNPARLPCGAPICEAGLAMHRDGKFTENGKARQKYCCPYKRTAHLHDCPCAHNCFHKESKATGCTKYVTIPNDYRLSIQRDTLKFKSVFALRTECERYNSRFKATAQERLWVRNRHSVENLNTFAHISLLSIAAAAFATRHPKLARCRKLASRCA
;
A
#
# COMPACT_ATOMS: atom_id res chain seq x y z
N ASN A 1 -14.12 -11.35 -18.42
CA ASN A 1 -12.94 -11.69 -19.24
C ASN A 1 -12.02 -12.58 -18.41
N ASN A 2 -11.84 -13.82 -18.86
CA ASN A 2 -10.99 -14.78 -18.17
C ASN A 2 -9.51 -14.48 -18.46
N PRO A 3 -8.65 -14.19 -17.45
CA PRO A 3 -7.23 -13.93 -17.65
C PRO A 3 -6.51 -15.02 -18.45
N LYS A 4 -6.95 -16.27 -18.31
CA LYS A 4 -6.39 -17.41 -19.04
C LYS A 4 -6.69 -17.37 -20.55
N SER A 5 -7.81 -16.78 -20.97
CA SER A 5 -8.13 -16.65 -22.38
C SER A 5 -7.32 -15.54 -23.06
N PHE A 6 -7.02 -14.46 -22.34
CA PHE A 6 -6.11 -13.42 -22.83
C PHE A 6 -4.68 -13.92 -22.99
N ALA A 7 -4.19 -14.74 -22.03
CA ALA A 7 -2.85 -15.30 -22.10
C ALA A 7 -2.65 -16.27 -23.29
N LYS A 8 -3.71 -16.91 -23.78
CA LYS A 8 -3.65 -17.81 -24.95
C LYS A 8 -3.59 -17.09 -26.29
N ASN A 9 -4.00 -15.82 -26.33
CA ASN A 9 -4.01 -15.01 -27.54
C ASN A 9 -2.73 -14.16 -27.67
N LYS A 10 -2.89 -12.85 -27.90
CA LYS A 10 -1.84 -11.86 -28.12
C LYS A 10 -0.86 -11.74 -26.93
N PHE A 11 -1.29 -12.10 -25.73
CA PHE A 11 -0.53 -11.95 -24.47
C PHE A 11 0.00 -13.29 -23.91
N SER A 12 0.18 -14.31 -24.75
CA SER A 12 0.90 -15.52 -24.33
C SER A 12 2.41 -15.25 -24.32
N LYS A 13 3.16 -16.00 -23.50
CA LYS A 13 4.63 -15.90 -23.48
C LYS A 13 5.27 -16.22 -24.84
N GLU A 14 4.60 -17.03 -25.65
CA GLU A 14 5.03 -17.38 -27.01
C GLU A 14 4.92 -16.20 -28.00
N ASN A 15 4.08 -15.22 -27.69
CA ASN A 15 3.84 -14.03 -28.49
C ASN A 15 4.61 -12.80 -27.96
N HIS A 16 5.80 -13.01 -27.41
CA HIS A 16 6.66 -11.93 -26.95
C HIS A 16 7.03 -10.98 -28.11
N PRO A 17 6.97 -9.65 -27.90
CA PRO A 17 7.29 -8.66 -28.93
C PRO A 17 8.75 -8.78 -29.37
N LYS A 18 8.99 -9.18 -30.63
CA LYS A 18 10.34 -9.29 -31.20
C LYS A 18 11.09 -7.95 -31.24
N SER A 19 10.34 -6.86 -31.29
CA SER A 19 10.89 -5.50 -31.37
C SER A 19 11.31 -4.91 -30.03
N ASP A 20 11.01 -5.58 -28.91
CA ASP A 20 11.37 -5.16 -27.56
C ASP A 20 11.66 -6.42 -26.70
N PRO A 21 12.89 -6.99 -26.82
CA PRO A 21 13.23 -8.24 -26.16
C PRO A 21 13.32 -8.12 -24.63
N ASP A 22 13.44 -6.91 -24.12
CA ASP A 22 13.61 -6.66 -22.68
C ASP A 22 12.27 -6.53 -21.96
N CYS A 23 11.17 -6.28 -22.67
CA CYS A 23 9.87 -6.09 -22.05
C CYS A 23 9.30 -7.39 -21.49
N THR A 24 8.48 -7.30 -20.45
CA THR A 24 7.77 -8.44 -19.89
C THR A 24 6.27 -8.21 -19.86
N LEU A 25 5.51 -9.31 -19.65
CA LEU A 25 4.07 -9.26 -19.58
C LEU A 25 3.63 -8.75 -18.22
N GLY A 26 3.00 -7.59 -18.20
CA GLY A 26 2.34 -6.99 -17.03
C GLY A 26 0.83 -7.17 -17.06
N VAL A 27 0.23 -6.99 -15.89
CA VAL A 27 -1.21 -7.04 -15.71
C VAL A 27 -1.66 -5.88 -14.82
N HIS A 28 -2.57 -5.07 -15.33
CA HIS A 28 -3.33 -4.14 -14.51
C HIS A 28 -4.65 -4.76 -14.10
N SER A 29 -4.99 -4.65 -12.82
CA SER A 29 -6.32 -5.01 -12.33
C SER A 29 -6.96 -3.79 -11.69
N ALA A 30 -8.06 -3.32 -12.27
CA ALA A 30 -8.89 -2.28 -11.70
C ALA A 30 -10.20 -2.90 -11.20
N SER A 31 -10.66 -2.47 -10.03
CA SER A 31 -12.02 -2.75 -9.56
C SER A 31 -12.89 -1.54 -9.88
N ASN A 32 -14.04 -1.76 -10.48
CA ASN A 32 -15.06 -0.73 -10.62
C ASN A 32 -15.89 -0.58 -9.33
N GLN A 33 -16.83 0.37 -9.32
CA GLN A 33 -17.74 0.60 -8.20
C GLN A 33 -18.62 -0.62 -7.83
N HIS A 34 -18.76 -1.60 -8.72
CA HIS A 34 -19.50 -2.86 -8.51
C HIS A 34 -18.60 -4.02 -8.08
N ASN A 35 -17.34 -3.75 -7.67
CA ASN A 35 -16.32 -4.75 -7.32
C ASN A 35 -15.98 -5.76 -8.43
N GLU A 36 -16.33 -5.48 -9.66
CA GLU A 36 -15.89 -6.27 -10.80
C GLU A 36 -14.41 -5.97 -11.10
N ARG A 37 -13.62 -7.02 -11.22
CA ARG A 37 -12.22 -6.88 -11.58
C ARG A 37 -12.05 -6.93 -13.09
N LYS A 38 -11.59 -5.82 -13.66
CA LYS A 38 -11.14 -5.75 -15.05
C LYS A 38 -9.63 -6.00 -15.06
N TYR A 39 -9.20 -6.93 -15.89
CA TYR A 39 -7.78 -7.21 -16.12
C TYR A 39 -7.38 -6.67 -17.49
N GLU A 40 -6.28 -5.91 -17.50
CA GLU A 40 -5.70 -5.37 -18.71
C GLU A 40 -4.26 -5.86 -18.80
N PHE A 41 -3.94 -6.62 -19.86
CA PHE A 41 -2.61 -7.16 -20.09
C PHE A 41 -1.85 -6.21 -21.01
N TYR A 42 -0.57 -6.04 -20.74
CA TYR A 42 0.31 -5.23 -21.57
C TYR A 42 1.74 -5.79 -21.56
N TRP A 43 2.47 -5.56 -22.63
CA TRP A 43 3.91 -5.78 -22.70
C TRP A 43 4.60 -4.46 -22.38
N GLY A 44 5.60 -4.47 -21.51
CA GLY A 44 6.33 -3.23 -21.21
C GLY A 44 7.07 -3.24 -19.88
N TYR A 45 7.04 -2.07 -19.27
CA TYR A 45 7.82 -1.74 -18.08
C TYR A 45 6.95 -1.08 -17.03
N LYS A 46 7.46 -1.01 -15.79
CA LYS A 46 6.88 -0.25 -14.70
C LYS A 46 7.87 0.80 -14.23
N ASN A 47 7.39 1.96 -13.90
CA ASN A 47 8.14 2.97 -13.18
C ASN A 47 7.67 3.00 -11.71
N HIS A 48 8.58 2.73 -10.79
CA HIS A 48 8.37 2.76 -9.36
C HIS A 48 8.91 4.07 -8.81
N VAL A 49 8.11 4.77 -8.03
CA VAL A 49 8.47 6.11 -7.54
C VAL A 49 8.23 6.19 -6.03
N LEU A 50 9.24 6.65 -5.31
CA LEU A 50 9.08 7.10 -3.92
C LEU A 50 8.74 8.59 -3.93
N VAL A 51 7.64 8.96 -3.30
CA VAL A 51 7.12 10.34 -3.29
C VAL A 51 7.08 10.84 -1.86
N ASP A 52 7.58 12.04 -1.63
CA ASP A 52 7.34 12.75 -0.38
C ASP A 52 5.89 13.23 -0.31
N CYS A 53 5.15 12.74 0.68
CA CYS A 53 3.72 13.04 0.83
C CYS A 53 3.44 14.49 1.25
N ILE A 54 4.43 15.22 1.77
CA ILE A 54 4.29 16.61 2.18
C ILE A 54 4.42 17.55 0.99
N THR A 55 5.51 17.39 0.23
CA THR A 55 5.79 18.23 -0.93
C THR A 55 5.08 17.73 -2.20
N GLY A 56 4.76 16.43 -2.26
CA GLY A 56 4.25 15.76 -3.45
C GLY A 56 5.30 15.62 -4.56
N LEU A 57 6.59 15.67 -4.22
CA LEU A 57 7.70 15.54 -5.16
C LEU A 57 8.32 14.14 -5.10
N PRO A 58 8.90 13.67 -6.22
CA PRO A 58 9.57 12.38 -6.24
C PRO A 58 10.92 12.47 -5.52
N LEU A 59 11.20 11.48 -4.67
CA LEU A 59 12.48 11.33 -3.99
C LEU A 59 13.41 10.40 -4.76
N TYR A 60 12.87 9.34 -5.32
CA TYR A 60 13.61 8.36 -6.12
C TYR A 60 12.69 7.69 -7.12
N GLU A 61 13.24 7.26 -8.24
CA GLU A 61 12.52 6.47 -9.24
C GLU A 61 13.37 5.29 -9.73
N GLN A 62 12.69 4.24 -10.17
CA GLN A 62 13.33 3.08 -10.76
C GLN A 62 12.42 2.45 -11.79
N THR A 63 12.92 2.26 -13.00
CA THR A 63 12.22 1.54 -14.05
C THR A 63 12.59 0.06 -14.04
N THR A 64 11.58 -0.81 -14.04
CA THR A 64 11.74 -2.27 -14.09
C THR A 64 10.89 -2.87 -15.19
N THR A 65 11.06 -4.16 -15.42
CA THR A 65 10.15 -4.94 -16.27
C THR A 65 8.76 -5.04 -15.65
N ALA A 66 7.73 -5.20 -16.48
CA ALA A 66 6.33 -5.10 -16.03
C ALA A 66 5.88 -6.21 -15.07
N ASP A 67 6.57 -7.34 -15.02
CA ASP A 67 6.32 -8.47 -14.11
C ASP A 67 6.90 -8.27 -12.71
N THR A 68 7.76 -7.26 -12.52
CA THR A 68 8.37 -6.98 -11.22
C THR A 68 7.33 -6.48 -10.23
N ALA A 69 7.31 -7.07 -9.04
CA ALA A 69 6.39 -6.67 -7.97
C ALA A 69 6.88 -5.38 -7.28
N ASP A 70 5.97 -4.44 -7.02
CA ASP A 70 6.30 -3.14 -6.40
C ASP A 70 6.96 -3.30 -5.03
N SER A 71 6.51 -4.28 -4.24
CA SER A 71 7.09 -4.57 -2.92
C SER A 71 8.53 -5.14 -2.97
N ALA A 72 8.94 -5.74 -4.08
CA ALA A 72 10.29 -6.25 -4.23
C ALA A 72 11.30 -5.12 -4.48
N VAL A 73 10.85 -4.06 -5.17
CA VAL A 73 11.68 -2.90 -5.51
C VAL A 73 11.76 -1.90 -4.35
N ALA A 74 10.75 -1.86 -3.49
CA ALA A 74 10.63 -0.87 -2.42
C ALA A 74 11.85 -0.80 -1.50
N LEU A 75 12.45 -1.94 -1.16
CA LEU A 75 13.62 -1.99 -0.29
C LEU A 75 14.87 -1.41 -0.96
N ASP A 76 15.07 -1.67 -2.25
CA ASP A 76 16.18 -1.10 -3.02
C ASP A 76 16.02 0.41 -3.17
N ILE A 77 14.83 0.87 -3.47
CA ILE A 77 14.49 2.30 -3.55
C ILE A 77 14.77 3.01 -2.21
N LEU A 78 14.31 2.47 -1.09
CA LEU A 78 14.57 3.04 0.24
C LEU A 78 16.07 3.13 0.53
N LYS A 79 16.81 2.05 0.26
CA LYS A 79 18.27 2.01 0.46
C LYS A 79 18.99 3.05 -0.39
N ARG A 80 18.63 3.17 -1.65
CA ARG A 80 19.23 4.15 -2.58
C ARG A 80 18.87 5.56 -2.18
N THR A 81 17.62 5.81 -1.79
CA THR A 81 17.20 7.13 -1.29
C THR A 81 18.02 7.52 -0.06
N ASN A 82 18.20 6.61 0.90
CA ASN A 82 18.99 6.89 2.11
C ASN A 82 20.47 7.21 1.82
N GLY A 83 20.97 6.88 0.64
CA GLY A 83 22.34 7.22 0.23
C GLY A 83 22.58 8.71 -0.03
N TYR A 84 21.53 9.51 -0.26
CA TYR A 84 21.64 10.95 -0.52
C TYR A 84 20.63 11.81 0.24
N LEU A 85 19.55 11.21 0.74
CA LEU A 85 18.53 11.85 1.55
C LEU A 85 18.12 10.91 2.67
N SER A 86 18.41 11.27 3.92
CA SER A 86 18.07 10.42 5.07
C SER A 86 16.59 10.09 5.09
N VAL A 87 16.28 8.79 5.19
CA VAL A 87 14.92 8.28 5.44
C VAL A 87 14.74 7.81 6.88
N GLU A 88 15.71 8.11 7.76
CA GLU A 88 15.61 7.81 9.18
C GLU A 88 14.43 8.53 9.82
N GLU A 89 13.77 7.84 10.74
CA GLU A 89 12.58 8.31 11.48
C GLU A 89 11.39 8.68 10.58
N CYS A 90 11.46 8.43 9.26
CA CYS A 90 10.38 8.72 8.34
C CYS A 90 9.25 7.69 8.43
N THR A 91 8.03 8.12 8.10
CA THR A 91 6.88 7.23 7.98
C THR A 91 6.74 6.72 6.56
N PHE A 92 6.91 5.41 6.37
CA PHE A 92 6.66 4.74 5.10
C PHE A 92 5.16 4.45 4.93
N ILE A 93 4.54 5.03 3.90
CA ILE A 93 3.13 4.84 3.59
C ILE A 93 3.02 4.00 2.31
N GLY A 94 2.35 2.87 2.40
CA GLY A 94 2.15 1.98 1.25
C GLY A 94 0.73 1.42 1.18
N ASP A 95 0.36 0.89 0.03
CA ASP A 95 -0.88 0.14 -0.11
C ASP A 95 -0.72 -1.32 0.40
N LYS A 96 -1.76 -2.13 0.21
CA LYS A 96 -1.76 -3.54 0.65
C LYS A 96 -0.72 -4.41 -0.04
N ALA A 97 -0.18 -4.02 -1.20
CA ALA A 97 0.85 -4.76 -1.91
C ALA A 97 2.19 -4.72 -1.15
N TYR A 98 2.42 -3.63 -0.41
CA TYR A 98 3.63 -3.45 0.42
C TYR A 98 3.54 -4.12 1.80
N ASP A 99 2.46 -4.85 2.12
CA ASP A 99 2.31 -5.58 3.38
C ASP A 99 3.24 -6.81 3.44
N VAL A 100 4.55 -6.59 3.41
CA VAL A 100 5.62 -7.59 3.40
C VAL A 100 6.51 -7.40 4.63
N LYS A 101 6.74 -8.47 5.39
CA LYS A 101 7.51 -8.42 6.64
C LYS A 101 8.87 -7.75 6.50
N ALA A 102 9.58 -7.97 5.40
CA ALA A 102 10.88 -7.36 5.14
C ALA A 102 10.82 -5.83 5.13
N ILE A 103 9.78 -5.23 4.55
CA ILE A 103 9.59 -3.76 4.54
C ILE A 103 9.44 -3.24 5.95
N TYR A 104 8.59 -3.86 6.77
CA TYR A 104 8.39 -3.44 8.17
C TYR A 104 9.66 -3.54 9.00
N ASN A 105 10.41 -4.63 8.84
CA ASN A 105 11.67 -4.81 9.57
C ASN A 105 12.70 -3.77 9.15
N THR A 106 12.88 -3.55 7.85
CA THR A 106 13.84 -2.57 7.33
C THR A 106 13.50 -1.16 7.81
N VAL A 107 12.24 -0.74 7.67
CA VAL A 107 11.83 0.61 8.10
C VAL A 107 12.00 0.78 9.61
N ARG A 108 11.65 -0.23 10.41
CA ARG A 108 11.72 -0.14 11.87
C ARG A 108 13.12 -0.32 12.43
N GLU A 109 13.82 -1.35 11.98
CA GLU A 109 15.08 -1.78 12.60
C GLU A 109 16.28 -1.02 12.03
N LEU A 110 16.24 -0.70 10.73
CA LEU A 110 17.32 -0.02 10.04
C LEU A 110 17.15 1.50 10.00
N TYR A 111 15.92 1.98 9.76
CA TYR A 111 15.66 3.42 9.61
C TYR A 111 14.89 4.03 10.80
N HIS A 112 14.61 3.26 11.84
CA HIS A 112 13.90 3.71 13.04
C HIS A 112 12.55 4.39 12.78
N GLY A 113 11.99 4.17 11.58
CA GLY A 113 10.76 4.77 11.10
C GLY A 113 9.49 3.99 11.47
N GLU A 114 8.36 4.48 11.00
CA GLU A 114 7.05 3.86 11.15
C GLU A 114 6.49 3.39 9.81
N CYS A 115 5.67 2.33 9.82
CA CYS A 115 4.96 1.86 8.64
C CYS A 115 3.46 2.11 8.77
N VAL A 116 2.87 2.71 7.74
CA VAL A 116 1.43 2.91 7.60
C VAL A 116 0.94 2.17 6.36
N ILE A 117 0.73 0.87 6.52
CA ILE A 117 0.35 -0.07 5.46
C ILE A 117 -0.87 -0.85 5.92
N PRO A 118 -1.98 -0.91 5.14
CA PRO A 118 -3.13 -1.76 5.44
C PRO A 118 -2.76 -3.24 5.39
N LEU A 119 -3.35 -4.03 6.30
CA LEU A 119 -3.10 -5.47 6.32
C LEU A 119 -3.66 -6.14 5.06
N ASN A 120 -2.85 -6.91 4.39
CA ASN A 120 -3.26 -7.75 3.27
C ASN A 120 -3.83 -9.07 3.81
N LYS A 121 -5.07 -9.38 3.46
CA LYS A 121 -5.72 -10.62 3.90
C LYS A 121 -5.05 -11.87 3.33
N ARG A 122 -4.28 -11.71 2.23
CA ARG A 122 -3.71 -12.83 1.45
C ARG A 122 -4.74 -13.95 1.28
N ASN A 123 -4.50 -15.01 0.58
CA ASN A 123 -5.44 -16.10 0.32
C ASN A 123 -5.77 -16.97 1.56
N THR A 124 -5.96 -16.35 2.71
CA THR A 124 -6.43 -17.06 3.90
C THR A 124 -7.90 -17.40 3.72
N LYS A 125 -8.21 -18.68 3.63
CA LYS A 125 -9.56 -19.22 3.45
C LYS A 125 -10.55 -18.77 4.55
N ASN A 126 -10.05 -18.28 5.68
CA ASN A 126 -10.84 -17.73 6.78
C ASN A 126 -10.13 -16.49 7.34
N PRO A 127 -10.46 -15.29 6.91
CA PRO A 127 -10.03 -14.11 7.63
C PRO A 127 -10.83 -14.05 8.94
N ALA A 128 -10.40 -14.78 9.95
CA ALA A 128 -10.90 -14.63 11.31
C ALA A 128 -10.58 -13.22 11.86
N ARG A 129 -10.19 -12.29 10.99
CA ARG A 129 -9.80 -10.93 11.34
C ARG A 129 -10.27 -9.93 10.29
N LEU A 130 -10.68 -8.77 10.78
CA LEU A 130 -10.94 -7.60 9.96
C LEU A 130 -9.64 -7.03 9.36
N PRO A 131 -9.74 -6.13 8.36
CA PRO A 131 -8.59 -5.43 7.81
C PRO A 131 -7.75 -4.68 8.84
N CYS A 132 -8.36 -4.22 9.94
CA CYS A 132 -7.68 -3.59 11.07
C CYS A 132 -6.92 -4.59 11.98
N GLY A 133 -6.98 -5.89 11.69
CA GLY A 133 -6.35 -6.94 12.49
C GLY A 133 -7.19 -7.44 13.68
N ALA A 134 -8.34 -6.83 13.96
CA ALA A 134 -9.23 -7.30 15.01
C ALA A 134 -9.84 -8.66 14.67
N PRO A 135 -9.91 -9.62 15.61
CA PRO A 135 -10.60 -10.88 15.38
C PRO A 135 -12.10 -10.65 15.23
N ILE A 136 -12.75 -11.55 14.51
CA ILE A 136 -14.19 -11.59 14.33
C ILE A 136 -14.73 -12.70 15.25
N CYS A 137 -15.80 -12.43 15.97
CA CYS A 137 -16.49 -13.46 16.77
C CYS A 137 -17.32 -14.39 15.88
N GLU A 138 -17.92 -15.43 16.44
CA GLU A 138 -18.70 -16.41 15.71
C GLU A 138 -19.97 -15.81 15.05
N ALA A 139 -20.50 -14.73 15.65
CA ALA A 139 -21.59 -13.97 15.07
C ALA A 139 -21.17 -12.94 14.01
N GLY A 140 -19.90 -12.96 13.55
CA GLY A 140 -19.39 -12.02 12.54
C GLY A 140 -19.07 -10.61 13.05
N LEU A 141 -19.14 -10.37 14.36
CA LEU A 141 -18.92 -9.05 14.95
C LEU A 141 -17.44 -8.78 15.22
N ALA A 142 -17.01 -7.53 14.98
CA ALA A 142 -15.67 -7.08 15.33
C ALA A 142 -15.45 -7.09 16.84
N MET A 143 -14.40 -7.77 17.30
CA MET A 143 -14.08 -7.81 18.72
C MET A 143 -13.21 -6.62 19.13
N HIS A 144 -13.43 -6.10 20.36
CA HIS A 144 -12.66 -5.01 20.93
C HIS A 144 -11.44 -5.49 21.72
N ARG A 145 -10.39 -4.70 21.76
CA ARG A 145 -9.22 -4.95 22.62
C ARG A 145 -9.59 -4.77 24.07
N ASP A 146 -9.21 -5.74 24.92
CA ASP A 146 -9.52 -5.79 26.36
C ASP A 146 -8.27 -6.06 27.21
N GLY A 147 -7.15 -5.46 26.84
CA GLY A 147 -5.89 -5.56 27.57
C GLY A 147 -4.85 -6.48 26.94
N LYS A 148 -3.62 -6.32 27.37
CA LYS A 148 -2.48 -7.17 27.02
C LYS A 148 -1.97 -7.86 28.27
N PHE A 149 -1.47 -9.08 28.12
CA PHE A 149 -0.85 -9.83 29.22
C PHE A 149 0.21 -10.79 28.67
N THR A 150 1.07 -11.28 29.54
CA THR A 150 2.08 -12.27 29.18
C THR A 150 1.71 -13.62 29.79
N GLU A 151 1.71 -14.66 28.99
CA GLU A 151 1.45 -16.03 29.42
C GLU A 151 2.51 -16.94 28.82
N ASN A 152 3.21 -17.71 29.67
CA ASN A 152 4.31 -18.59 29.27
C ASN A 152 5.36 -17.90 28.37
N GLY A 153 5.78 -16.69 28.75
CA GLY A 153 6.75 -15.88 28.00
C GLY A 153 6.25 -15.32 26.67
N LYS A 154 4.96 -15.52 26.32
CA LYS A 154 4.36 -14.99 25.10
C LYS A 154 3.41 -13.83 25.40
N ALA A 155 3.63 -12.70 24.77
CA ALA A 155 2.70 -11.58 24.83
C ALA A 155 1.39 -11.95 24.12
N ARG A 156 0.26 -11.73 24.80
CA ARG A 156 -1.08 -11.96 24.27
C ARG A 156 -1.93 -10.70 24.35
N GLN A 157 -2.74 -10.49 23.32
CA GLN A 157 -3.79 -9.49 23.31
C GLN A 157 -5.13 -10.19 23.57
N LYS A 158 -5.81 -9.75 24.60
CA LYS A 158 -7.20 -10.15 24.87
C LYS A 158 -8.14 -9.30 24.03
N TYR A 159 -9.10 -9.94 23.41
CA TYR A 159 -10.22 -9.31 22.71
C TYR A 159 -11.53 -9.77 23.33
N CYS A 160 -12.50 -8.87 23.40
CA CYS A 160 -13.82 -9.15 23.94
C CYS A 160 -14.93 -8.80 22.95
N CYS A 161 -16.09 -9.40 23.16
CA CYS A 161 -17.31 -9.06 22.43
C CYS A 161 -17.63 -7.56 22.57
N PRO A 162 -18.09 -6.88 21.49
CA PRO A 162 -18.51 -5.48 21.57
C PRO A 162 -19.63 -5.23 22.57
N TYR A 163 -20.44 -6.24 22.83
CA TYR A 163 -21.55 -6.17 23.80
C TYR A 163 -21.15 -6.51 25.24
N LYS A 164 -19.89 -6.82 25.51
CA LYS A 164 -19.43 -7.21 26.86
C LYS A 164 -19.83 -6.21 27.96
N ARG A 165 -19.78 -4.91 27.64
CA ARG A 165 -20.07 -3.84 28.61
C ARG A 165 -21.52 -3.36 28.58
N THR A 166 -22.26 -3.70 27.52
CA THR A 166 -23.60 -3.19 27.24
C THR A 166 -24.64 -4.31 27.06
N ALA A 167 -24.27 -5.56 27.34
CA ALA A 167 -25.10 -6.74 27.12
C ALA A 167 -26.48 -6.68 27.81
N HIS A 168 -26.56 -5.95 28.91
CA HIS A 168 -27.80 -5.73 29.66
C HIS A 168 -28.63 -4.56 29.13
N LEU A 169 -28.09 -3.77 28.20
CA LEU A 169 -28.76 -2.60 27.62
C LEU A 169 -29.29 -2.88 26.19
N HIS A 170 -28.75 -3.87 25.50
CA HIS A 170 -29.08 -4.16 24.13
C HIS A 170 -29.21 -5.67 23.89
N ASP A 171 -30.16 -6.07 23.08
CA ASP A 171 -30.26 -7.43 22.58
C ASP A 171 -29.02 -7.75 21.73
N CYS A 172 -28.21 -8.70 22.19
CA CYS A 172 -27.04 -9.14 21.45
C CYS A 172 -27.51 -9.93 20.22
N PRO A 173 -27.09 -9.55 19.00
CA PRO A 173 -27.51 -10.26 17.78
C PRO A 173 -26.89 -11.66 17.67
N CYS A 174 -26.11 -12.09 18.65
CA CYS A 174 -25.45 -13.36 18.69
C CYS A 174 -26.38 -14.47 19.13
N ALA A 175 -26.61 -15.45 18.25
CA ALA A 175 -27.35 -16.68 18.59
C ALA A 175 -26.61 -17.58 19.60
N HIS A 176 -25.31 -17.30 19.83
CA HIS A 176 -24.50 -18.00 20.81
C HIS A 176 -24.77 -17.46 22.20
N ASN A 177 -24.94 -18.32 23.17
CA ASN A 177 -25.18 -17.99 24.59
C ASN A 177 -23.92 -17.43 25.26
N CYS A 178 -23.27 -16.44 24.66
CA CYS A 178 -22.02 -15.82 25.16
C CYS A 178 -22.24 -15.08 26.49
N PHE A 179 -23.46 -14.78 26.84
CA PHE A 179 -23.88 -14.06 28.04
C PHE A 179 -24.72 -14.92 29.00
N HIS A 180 -24.55 -16.24 28.98
CA HIS A 180 -25.29 -17.12 29.87
C HIS A 180 -25.06 -16.74 31.33
N LYS A 181 -26.13 -16.52 32.05
CA LYS A 181 -26.12 -16.10 33.47
C LYS A 181 -25.42 -17.10 34.40
N GLU A 182 -25.50 -18.38 34.06
CA GLU A 182 -24.95 -19.46 34.89
C GLU A 182 -23.43 -19.57 34.86
N SER A 183 -22.78 -19.09 33.80
CA SER A 183 -21.32 -19.27 33.60
C SER A 183 -20.46 -18.07 33.97
N LYS A 184 -21.01 -16.99 34.53
CA LYS A 184 -20.32 -15.68 34.64
C LYS A 184 -19.76 -15.17 33.33
N ALA A 185 -20.20 -15.71 32.21
CA ALA A 185 -19.69 -15.38 30.89
C ALA A 185 -20.12 -13.95 30.53
N THR A 186 -19.16 -13.11 30.25
CA THR A 186 -19.34 -11.72 29.89
C THR A 186 -19.20 -11.51 28.38
N GLY A 187 -19.64 -12.48 27.58
CA GLY A 187 -19.50 -12.50 26.13
C GLY A 187 -18.27 -13.23 25.62
N CYS A 188 -18.15 -13.36 24.32
CA CYS A 188 -17.02 -14.01 23.66
C CYS A 188 -15.70 -13.33 24.01
N THR A 189 -14.70 -14.14 24.32
CA THR A 189 -13.34 -13.68 24.53
C THR A 189 -12.39 -14.46 23.65
N LYS A 190 -11.47 -13.78 22.96
CA LYS A 190 -10.39 -14.40 22.18
C LYS A 190 -9.04 -13.89 22.66
N TYR A 191 -8.11 -14.80 22.85
CA TYR A 191 -6.72 -14.50 23.18
C TYR A 191 -5.87 -14.72 21.96
N VAL A 192 -5.26 -13.66 21.49
CA VAL A 192 -4.40 -13.70 20.31
C VAL A 192 -2.97 -13.50 20.76
N THR A 193 -2.10 -14.47 20.51
CA THR A 193 -0.67 -14.28 20.72
C THR A 193 -0.23 -13.10 19.86
N ILE A 194 0.40 -12.11 20.49
CA ILE A 194 1.05 -11.02 19.76
C ILE A 194 2.33 -11.66 19.24
N PRO A 195 2.43 -11.96 17.93
CA PRO A 195 3.68 -12.45 17.41
C PRO A 195 4.69 -11.32 17.61
N ASN A 196 5.97 -11.67 17.73
CA ASN A 196 7.07 -10.72 17.76
C ASN A 196 7.26 -10.14 16.34
N ASP A 197 6.17 -9.64 15.79
CA ASP A 197 6.04 -9.14 14.41
C ASP A 197 5.39 -7.75 14.49
N TYR A 198 6.22 -6.74 14.35
CA TYR A 198 5.81 -5.33 14.35
C TYR A 198 4.65 -5.08 13.39
N ARG A 199 4.64 -5.72 12.23
CA ARG A 199 3.58 -5.65 11.24
C ARG A 199 2.18 -5.89 11.82
N LEU A 200 2.05 -6.85 12.73
CA LEU A 200 0.77 -7.21 13.35
C LEU A 200 0.42 -6.37 14.58
N SER A 201 1.39 -5.66 15.16
CA SER A 201 1.16 -4.78 16.31
C SER A 201 0.58 -3.41 15.94
N ILE A 202 0.65 -3.02 14.67
CA ILE A 202 0.16 -1.72 14.19
C ILE A 202 -1.36 -1.62 14.36
N GLN A 203 -1.80 -0.53 14.98
CA GLN A 203 -3.20 -0.25 15.25
C GLN A 203 -3.85 0.47 14.05
N ARG A 204 -4.39 -0.29 13.10
CA ARG A 204 -4.93 0.22 11.83
C ARG A 204 -6.34 0.80 11.91
N ASP A 205 -7.00 0.66 13.04
CA ASP A 205 -8.35 1.17 13.34
C ASP A 205 -8.37 2.59 13.91
N THR A 206 -7.21 3.12 14.29
CA THR A 206 -7.07 4.45 14.89
C THR A 206 -7.27 5.58 13.86
N LEU A 207 -7.74 6.73 14.35
CA LEU A 207 -7.84 7.95 13.55
C LEU A 207 -6.46 8.40 13.04
N LYS A 208 -5.40 8.28 13.89
CA LYS A 208 -4.02 8.57 13.48
C LYS A 208 -3.63 7.77 12.25
N PHE A 209 -3.85 6.45 12.28
CA PHE A 209 -3.52 5.60 11.12
C PHE A 209 -4.28 6.04 9.87
N LYS A 210 -5.57 6.29 9.98
CA LYS A 210 -6.43 6.68 8.85
C LYS A 210 -6.02 8.02 8.25
N SER A 211 -5.71 9.02 9.07
CA SER A 211 -5.29 10.34 8.62
C SER A 211 -3.94 10.29 7.91
N VAL A 212 -2.97 9.56 8.44
CA VAL A 212 -1.65 9.41 7.80
C VAL A 212 -1.78 8.58 6.52
N PHE A 213 -2.57 7.50 6.52
CA PHE A 213 -2.78 6.70 5.31
C PHE A 213 -3.45 7.48 4.18
N ALA A 214 -4.28 8.48 4.48
CA ALA A 214 -4.89 9.35 3.48
C ALA A 214 -3.86 10.13 2.66
N LEU A 215 -2.67 10.41 3.21
CA LEU A 215 -1.57 11.07 2.50
C LEU A 215 -1.04 10.24 1.32
N ARG A 216 -1.33 8.95 1.25
CA ARG A 216 -1.02 8.09 0.10
C ARG A 216 -1.55 8.66 -1.22
N THR A 217 -2.64 9.42 -1.17
CA THR A 217 -3.20 10.08 -2.37
C THR A 217 -2.22 11.01 -3.07
N GLU A 218 -1.16 11.46 -2.40
CA GLU A 218 -0.11 12.26 -3.06
C GLU A 218 0.67 11.45 -4.10
N CYS A 219 0.89 10.15 -3.86
CA CYS A 219 1.44 9.25 -4.89
C CYS A 219 0.54 9.18 -6.13
N GLU A 220 -0.77 9.08 -5.94
CA GLU A 220 -1.72 9.02 -7.04
C GLU A 220 -1.75 10.34 -7.82
N ARG A 221 -1.72 11.48 -7.11
CA ARG A 221 -1.61 12.81 -7.71
C ARG A 221 -0.30 12.98 -8.46
N TYR A 222 0.80 12.47 -7.91
CA TYR A 222 2.09 12.48 -8.60
C TYR A 222 2.04 11.64 -9.87
N ASN A 223 1.56 10.42 -9.78
CA ASN A 223 1.41 9.53 -10.93
C ASN A 223 0.54 10.14 -12.04
N SER A 224 -0.53 10.86 -11.67
CA SER A 224 -1.35 11.60 -12.64
C SER A 224 -0.55 12.71 -13.34
N ARG A 225 0.32 13.43 -12.63
CA ARG A 225 1.21 14.44 -13.23
C ARG A 225 2.26 13.81 -14.14
N PHE A 226 2.87 12.74 -13.69
CA PHE A 226 3.85 11.97 -14.46
C PHE A 226 3.24 11.44 -15.76
N LYS A 227 2.10 10.80 -15.72
CA LYS A 227 1.39 10.31 -16.91
C LYS A 227 1.04 11.44 -17.90
N ALA A 228 0.76 12.62 -17.40
CA ALA A 228 0.49 13.79 -18.25
C ALA A 228 1.71 14.30 -19.02
N THR A 229 2.93 13.83 -18.73
CA THR A 229 4.14 14.06 -19.54
C THR A 229 4.27 13.07 -20.69
N ALA A 230 3.19 12.40 -21.09
CA ALA A 230 3.11 11.38 -22.14
C ALA A 230 3.86 10.06 -21.85
N GLN A 231 4.17 9.77 -20.57
CA GLN A 231 4.87 8.55 -20.17
C GLN A 231 3.97 7.30 -20.10
N GLU A 232 2.67 7.43 -20.31
CA GLU A 232 1.75 6.28 -20.29
C GLU A 232 1.86 5.39 -21.51
N ARG A 233 2.23 5.95 -22.67
CA ARG A 233 2.42 5.23 -23.94
C ARG A 233 3.68 5.72 -24.64
N LEU A 234 4.79 5.11 -24.28
CA LEU A 234 6.08 5.46 -24.89
C LEU A 234 6.20 4.90 -26.31
N TRP A 235 6.80 5.69 -27.19
CA TRP A 235 7.12 5.31 -28.58
C TRP A 235 8.45 4.58 -28.71
N VAL A 236 9.26 4.60 -27.63
CA VAL A 236 10.55 3.93 -27.57
C VAL A 236 10.42 2.50 -27.10
N ARG A 237 11.40 1.71 -27.45
CA ARG A 237 11.53 0.31 -27.09
C ARG A 237 12.87 0.10 -26.41
N ASN A 238 13.07 -1.02 -25.81
CA ASN A 238 14.13 -1.43 -24.91
C ASN A 238 14.14 -0.69 -23.56
N ARG A 239 14.61 -1.39 -22.55
CA ARG A 239 14.58 -0.94 -21.16
C ARG A 239 15.32 0.39 -20.95
N HIS A 240 16.50 0.53 -21.52
CA HIS A 240 17.34 1.70 -21.30
C HIS A 240 16.70 3.00 -21.84
N SER A 241 16.10 2.93 -23.03
CA SER A 241 15.39 4.08 -23.60
C SER A 241 14.16 4.48 -22.79
N VAL A 242 13.41 3.49 -22.29
CA VAL A 242 12.25 3.74 -21.41
C VAL A 242 12.68 4.35 -20.09
N GLU A 243 13.75 3.84 -19.48
CA GLU A 243 14.32 4.36 -18.24
C GLU A 243 14.75 5.83 -18.41
N ASN A 244 15.51 6.15 -19.46
CA ASN A 244 15.92 7.53 -19.74
C ASN A 244 14.74 8.48 -19.89
N LEU A 245 13.70 8.09 -20.65
CA LEU A 245 12.52 8.94 -20.82
C LEU A 245 11.74 9.14 -19.53
N ASN A 246 11.61 8.10 -18.71
CA ASN A 246 11.00 8.23 -17.38
C ASN A 246 11.80 9.21 -16.52
N THR A 247 13.12 9.06 -16.47
CA THR A 247 14.00 9.96 -15.71
C THR A 247 13.88 11.40 -16.20
N PHE A 248 13.85 11.65 -17.52
CA PHE A 248 13.64 13.01 -18.06
C PHE A 248 12.29 13.60 -17.66
N ALA A 249 11.24 12.78 -17.62
CA ALA A 249 9.93 13.25 -17.17
C ALA A 249 9.95 13.64 -15.68
N HIS A 250 10.61 12.86 -14.83
CA HIS A 250 10.79 13.21 -13.42
C HIS A 250 11.63 14.49 -13.25
N ILE A 251 12.72 14.64 -13.98
CA ILE A 251 13.56 15.86 -13.99
C ILE A 251 12.72 17.07 -14.40
N SER A 252 11.87 16.93 -15.43
CA SER A 252 11.01 18.01 -15.88
C SER A 252 10.03 18.46 -14.79
N LEU A 253 9.43 17.53 -14.06
CA LEU A 253 8.53 17.85 -12.94
C LEU A 253 9.28 18.49 -11.77
N LEU A 254 10.50 18.03 -11.48
CA LEU A 254 11.36 18.62 -10.45
C LEU A 254 11.84 20.01 -10.85
N SER A 255 12.15 20.25 -12.13
CA SER A 255 12.54 21.57 -12.65
C SER A 255 11.40 22.58 -12.51
N ILE A 256 10.16 22.17 -12.75
CA ILE A 256 8.97 23.00 -12.52
C ILE A 256 8.87 23.37 -11.03
N ALA A 257 9.07 22.40 -10.15
CA ALA A 257 9.04 22.65 -8.71
C ALA A 257 10.17 23.59 -8.28
N ALA A 258 11.40 23.38 -8.76
CA ALA A 258 12.55 24.24 -8.47
C ALA A 258 12.30 25.69 -8.94
N ALA A 259 11.77 25.87 -10.14
CA ALA A 259 11.41 27.19 -10.66
C ALA A 259 10.31 27.86 -9.81
N ALA A 260 9.31 27.09 -9.36
CA ALA A 260 8.25 27.60 -8.48
C ALA A 260 8.80 28.11 -7.13
N PHE A 261 9.74 27.39 -6.54
CA PHE A 261 10.40 27.83 -5.31
C PHE A 261 11.32 29.03 -5.55
N ALA A 262 12.11 29.05 -6.61
CA ALA A 262 12.99 30.15 -6.97
C ALA A 262 12.20 31.45 -7.22
N THR A 263 11.02 31.35 -7.80
CA THR A 263 10.13 32.51 -8.05
C THR A 263 9.21 32.85 -6.88
N ARG A 264 9.40 32.23 -5.72
CA ARG A 264 8.57 32.41 -4.50
C ARG A 264 7.08 32.06 -4.68
N HIS A 265 6.79 31.15 -5.60
CA HIS A 265 5.43 30.62 -5.83
C HIS A 265 5.31 29.12 -5.50
N PRO A 266 5.57 28.68 -4.25
CA PRO A 266 5.64 27.25 -3.90
C PRO A 266 4.34 26.48 -4.20
N LYS A 267 3.19 27.16 -4.26
CA LYS A 267 1.92 26.56 -4.65
C LYS A 267 1.93 26.02 -6.10
N LEU A 268 2.81 26.54 -6.95
CA LEU A 268 2.98 26.10 -8.33
C LEU A 268 3.94 24.90 -8.48
N ALA A 269 4.63 24.49 -7.43
CA ALA A 269 5.57 23.36 -7.45
C ALA A 269 4.94 22.05 -7.95
N ARG A 270 3.62 21.92 -7.82
CA ARG A 270 2.85 20.76 -8.28
C ARG A 270 2.13 21.00 -9.62
N CYS A 271 2.44 22.08 -10.33
CA CYS A 271 1.85 22.36 -11.63
C CYS A 271 2.51 21.53 -12.73
N ARG A 272 1.75 21.25 -13.80
CA ARG A 272 2.24 20.52 -14.99
C ARG A 272 2.90 21.47 -16.00
N LYS A 273 2.47 22.73 -16.04
CA LYS A 273 2.92 23.75 -16.98
C LYS A 273 3.11 25.06 -16.22
N LEU A 274 4.34 25.41 -15.94
CA LEU A 274 4.66 26.69 -15.27
C LEU A 274 4.50 27.86 -16.25
N ALA A 275 4.96 27.69 -17.49
CA ALA A 275 5.02 28.76 -18.50
C ALA A 275 3.65 29.34 -18.93
N SER A 276 2.56 28.58 -18.77
CA SER A 276 1.21 29.04 -19.15
C SER A 276 0.48 29.84 -18.06
N ARG A 277 1.10 30.05 -16.89
CA ARG A 277 0.49 30.74 -15.74
C ARG A 277 1.30 31.92 -15.22
N CYS A 278 2.48 32.16 -15.77
CA CYS A 278 3.35 33.29 -15.45
C CYS A 278 3.36 34.36 -16.55
N ALA A 279 2.52 34.19 -17.59
CA ALA A 279 2.34 35.16 -18.67
C ALA A 279 1.11 36.03 -18.42
#